data_ea313a654e7172fa2abf1ab25caaa331
#
_entry.id   ea313a654e7172fa2abf1ab25caaa331
#
_cell.length_a   1.000
_cell.length_b   1.000
_cell.length_c   1.000
_cell.angle_alpha   90.00
_cell.angle_beta   90.00
_cell.angle_gamma   90.00
#
_symmetry.space_group_name_H-M   'P 1'
#
loop_
_entity.id
_entity.type
_entity.pdbx_description
1 polymer ?
#
loop_
_entity_poly.entity_id
_entity_poly.type
_entity_poly.pdbx_seq_one_letter_code
_entity_poly.pdbx_strand_id
1 'polypeptide(L)'
;IATQQVWSASVNSLPTGIKEQLQSTNMNFYQDGDALFIIGGYAYSTTAVDHKTFNNLTSVDVPNLINAIIAGTSIGTYFKQIANDVFAITGGQLAKIGTTFYLVGGHRFDGRYNPMNNPTFTQTYSNSIRKFTIDNSGVGLSYANYEEITDAVHLHRRDYNLVPQVFPDGELGYTISSGVFQIAVDLPFLYPVDIKAGGYFPQPTFNQYLSNYHSGKVGLYDATLNQMHNLFFGGISQYYYQAGSLIQDDTVPFVKTISRTTRTATGDLFEYQLPVEMPNLKGAGAEFIPNENLAHYSNEVIQLSNITDTEFVIGYLFGGIQSASASAFTDNQTGLTSADPTVYEVKLIKNTPLSVQQIDGKNPFSVIISPNPTPSDT
;
A
#
# COMPACT_ATOMS: atom_id res chain seq x y z
N ILE A 1 -4.21 -26.26 11.31
CA ILE A 1 -3.52 -26.09 10.02
C ILE A 1 -2.67 -27.33 9.83
N ALA A 2 -3.01 -28.14 8.84
CA ALA A 2 -2.19 -29.25 8.41
C ALA A 2 -0.83 -28.71 7.98
N THR A 3 0.22 -29.49 8.20
CA THR A 3 1.63 -29.25 7.92
C THR A 3 1.90 -28.12 6.91
N GLN A 4 2.43 -26.98 7.38
CA GLN A 4 2.93 -25.92 6.51
C GLN A 4 4.02 -26.48 5.61
N GLN A 5 3.79 -26.51 4.32
CA GLN A 5 4.80 -26.85 3.32
C GLN A 5 5.38 -25.55 2.78
N VAL A 6 6.71 -25.47 2.70
CA VAL A 6 7.44 -24.34 2.14
C VAL A 6 8.23 -24.81 0.93
N TRP A 7 8.02 -24.14 -0.20
CA TRP A 7 8.81 -24.33 -1.40
C TRP A 7 9.56 -23.04 -1.70
N SER A 8 10.75 -23.15 -2.23
CA SER A 8 11.56 -22.00 -2.58
C SER A 8 12.42 -22.25 -3.81
N ALA A 9 12.69 -21.20 -4.56
CA ALA A 9 13.68 -21.18 -5.63
C ALA A 9 14.59 -19.98 -5.47
N SER A 10 15.90 -20.17 -5.73
CA SER A 10 16.85 -19.07 -5.62
C SER A 10 16.73 -18.09 -6.77
N VAL A 11 16.60 -16.79 -6.48
CA VAL A 11 16.68 -15.72 -7.48
C VAL A 11 18.06 -15.62 -8.16
N ASN A 12 19.08 -16.30 -7.62
CA ASN A 12 20.41 -16.37 -8.25
C ASN A 12 20.42 -17.11 -9.59
N SER A 13 19.39 -17.89 -9.91
CA SER A 13 19.21 -18.55 -11.20
C SER A 13 18.66 -17.62 -12.28
N LEU A 14 18.22 -16.42 -11.92
CA LEU A 14 17.62 -15.44 -12.83
C LEU A 14 18.69 -14.56 -13.50
N PRO A 15 18.39 -13.98 -14.67
CA PRO A 15 19.21 -12.92 -15.26
C PRO A 15 19.48 -11.78 -14.27
N THR A 16 20.68 -11.21 -14.32
CA THR A 16 21.15 -10.22 -13.33
C THR A 16 20.18 -9.06 -13.13
N GLY A 17 19.59 -8.49 -14.18
CA GLY A 17 18.66 -7.37 -14.05
C GLY A 17 17.38 -7.73 -13.29
N ILE A 18 16.82 -8.93 -13.51
CA ILE A 18 15.64 -9.41 -12.78
C ILE A 18 16.02 -9.70 -11.33
N LYS A 19 17.14 -10.41 -11.11
CA LYS A 19 17.63 -10.73 -9.78
C LYS A 19 17.85 -9.47 -8.93
N GLU A 20 18.55 -8.47 -9.45
CA GLU A 20 18.85 -7.24 -8.72
C GLU A 20 17.58 -6.48 -8.38
N GLN A 21 16.62 -6.37 -9.31
CA GLN A 21 15.34 -5.73 -9.03
C GLN A 21 14.54 -6.48 -7.95
N LEU A 22 14.43 -7.81 -8.04
CA LEU A 22 13.68 -8.61 -7.06
C LEU A 22 14.31 -8.60 -5.64
N GLN A 23 15.55 -8.21 -5.51
CA GLN A 23 16.24 -8.02 -4.21
C GLN A 23 16.11 -6.60 -3.69
N SER A 24 15.40 -5.71 -4.39
CA SER A 24 15.21 -4.32 -3.98
C SER A 24 14.05 -4.17 -2.98
N THR A 25 13.95 -2.99 -2.40
CA THR A 25 12.86 -2.58 -1.51
C THR A 25 12.01 -1.50 -2.16
N ASN A 26 10.80 -1.28 -1.66
CA ASN A 26 9.85 -0.25 -2.09
C ASN A 26 9.59 -0.27 -3.60
N MET A 27 9.46 -1.46 -4.17
CA MET A 27 9.00 -1.67 -5.53
C MET A 27 7.53 -1.28 -5.65
N ASN A 28 7.15 -0.76 -6.82
CA ASN A 28 5.75 -0.54 -7.16
C ASN A 28 5.23 -1.79 -7.86
N PHE A 29 4.09 -2.31 -7.45
CA PHE A 29 3.56 -3.54 -8.06
C PHE A 29 2.04 -3.49 -8.24
N TYR A 30 1.56 -4.29 -9.17
CA TYR A 30 0.13 -4.52 -9.40
C TYR A 30 -0.05 -5.90 -10.04
N GLN A 31 -0.99 -6.68 -9.51
CA GLN A 31 -1.39 -7.94 -10.12
C GLN A 31 -2.62 -7.73 -11.00
N ASP A 32 -2.55 -8.17 -12.26
CA ASP A 32 -3.63 -8.12 -13.23
C ASP A 32 -3.90 -9.56 -13.74
N GLY A 33 -4.88 -10.21 -13.15
CA GLY A 33 -5.12 -11.64 -13.39
C GLY A 33 -3.90 -12.49 -12.97
N ASP A 34 -3.40 -13.28 -13.91
CA ASP A 34 -2.25 -14.17 -13.69
C ASP A 34 -0.88 -13.47 -13.74
N ALA A 35 -0.84 -12.21 -14.15
CA ALA A 35 0.40 -11.45 -14.30
C ALA A 35 0.62 -10.48 -13.12
N LEU A 36 1.81 -10.56 -12.48
CA LEU A 36 2.29 -9.57 -11.54
C LEU A 36 3.28 -8.64 -12.24
N PHE A 37 2.98 -7.34 -12.26
CA PHE A 37 3.86 -6.30 -12.78
C PHE A 37 4.61 -5.64 -11.63
N ILE A 38 5.94 -5.50 -11.78
CA ILE A 38 6.84 -4.92 -10.78
C ILE A 38 7.63 -3.80 -11.44
N ILE A 39 7.61 -2.60 -10.86
CA ILE A 39 8.29 -1.42 -11.38
C ILE A 39 9.24 -0.86 -10.34
N GLY A 40 10.46 -0.51 -10.77
CA GLY A 40 11.41 0.23 -9.96
C GLY A 40 11.96 -0.55 -8.78
N GLY A 41 11.96 0.09 -7.61
CA GLY A 41 12.58 -0.42 -6.39
C GLY A 41 14.00 0.11 -6.21
N TYR A 42 14.53 0.07 -4.96
CA TYR A 42 15.82 0.61 -4.60
C TYR A 42 16.67 -0.41 -3.84
N ALA A 43 17.90 -0.61 -4.28
CA ALA A 43 18.89 -1.44 -3.60
C ALA A 43 20.31 -1.16 -4.11
N TYR A 44 21.29 -1.84 -3.48
CA TYR A 44 22.64 -1.94 -4.04
C TYR A 44 22.61 -2.79 -5.32
N SER A 45 23.14 -2.25 -6.40
CA SER A 45 23.32 -2.96 -7.67
C SER A 45 24.76 -3.41 -7.81
N THR A 46 24.98 -4.70 -7.95
CA THR A 46 26.32 -5.26 -8.21
C THR A 46 26.84 -4.85 -9.58
N THR A 47 25.94 -4.61 -10.53
CA THR A 47 26.24 -4.15 -11.88
C THR A 47 26.69 -2.69 -11.91
N ALA A 48 26.02 -1.81 -11.16
CA ALA A 48 26.36 -0.40 -11.05
C ALA A 48 27.47 -0.14 -10.01
N VAL A 49 27.76 -1.10 -9.15
CA VAL A 49 28.68 -0.99 -7.99
C VAL A 49 28.27 0.16 -7.05
N ASP A 50 26.95 0.43 -6.97
CA ASP A 50 26.38 1.49 -6.13
C ASP A 50 24.91 1.19 -5.82
N HIS A 51 24.32 1.95 -4.89
CA HIS A 51 22.89 1.94 -4.64
C HIS A 51 22.17 2.78 -5.69
N LYS A 52 21.05 2.28 -6.18
CA LYS A 52 20.24 2.98 -7.19
C LYS A 52 18.79 2.59 -7.14
N THR A 53 17.94 3.45 -7.69
CA THR A 53 16.59 3.08 -8.09
C THR A 53 16.63 2.37 -9.45
N PHE A 54 16.08 1.16 -9.52
CA PHE A 54 16.01 0.39 -10.75
C PHE A 54 15.02 1.02 -11.73
N ASN A 55 15.37 1.01 -13.01
CA ASN A 55 14.53 1.54 -14.09
C ASN A 55 13.81 0.41 -14.88
N ASN A 56 13.44 -0.64 -14.19
CA ASN A 56 12.89 -1.84 -14.80
C ASN A 56 11.37 -1.93 -14.61
N LEU A 57 10.68 -2.43 -15.63
CA LEU A 57 9.36 -3.04 -15.56
C LEU A 57 9.54 -4.54 -15.78
N THR A 58 9.15 -5.33 -14.78
CA THR A 58 9.16 -6.80 -14.84
C THR A 58 7.73 -7.32 -14.78
N SER A 59 7.42 -8.29 -15.67
CA SER A 59 6.20 -9.08 -15.61
C SER A 59 6.53 -10.49 -15.15
N VAL A 60 5.69 -11.04 -14.28
CA VAL A 60 5.80 -12.38 -13.71
C VAL A 60 4.52 -13.16 -14.03
N ASP A 61 4.66 -14.35 -14.63
CA ASP A 61 3.57 -15.33 -14.77
C ASP A 61 3.43 -16.09 -13.44
N VAL A 62 2.51 -15.62 -12.57
CA VAL A 62 2.42 -16.08 -11.18
C VAL A 62 2.04 -17.56 -11.06
N PRO A 63 0.99 -18.08 -11.74
CA PRO A 63 0.60 -19.49 -11.61
C PRO A 63 1.69 -20.44 -12.07
N ASN A 64 2.31 -20.16 -13.22
CA ASN A 64 3.35 -21.02 -13.74
C ASN A 64 4.66 -20.95 -12.95
N LEU A 65 4.98 -19.77 -12.39
CA LEU A 65 6.10 -19.61 -11.46
C LEU A 65 5.89 -20.45 -10.19
N ILE A 66 4.70 -20.40 -9.59
CA ILE A 66 4.36 -21.18 -8.39
C ILE A 66 4.50 -22.69 -8.69
N ASN A 67 3.94 -23.16 -9.82
CA ASN A 67 4.03 -24.56 -10.21
C ASN A 67 5.48 -25.00 -10.44
N ALA A 68 6.32 -24.16 -11.05
CA ALA A 68 7.74 -24.44 -11.25
C ALA A 68 8.53 -24.53 -9.93
N ILE A 69 8.24 -23.62 -8.97
CA ILE A 69 8.85 -23.66 -7.65
C ILE A 69 8.46 -24.94 -6.89
N ILE A 70 7.19 -25.33 -6.91
CA ILE A 70 6.69 -26.58 -6.30
C ILE A 70 7.35 -27.79 -6.94
N ALA A 71 7.49 -27.79 -8.26
CA ALA A 71 8.11 -28.89 -9.01
C ALA A 71 9.65 -28.90 -8.95
N GLY A 72 10.29 -27.86 -8.40
CA GLY A 72 11.75 -27.72 -8.37
C GLY A 72 12.39 -27.54 -9.75
N THR A 73 11.67 -26.97 -10.72
CA THR A 73 12.15 -26.73 -12.10
C THR A 73 12.67 -25.32 -12.29
N SER A 74 13.23 -25.01 -13.47
CA SER A 74 13.74 -23.67 -13.79
C SER A 74 12.63 -22.63 -13.78
N ILE A 75 12.89 -21.47 -13.14
CA ILE A 75 11.93 -20.38 -12.97
C ILE A 75 12.12 -19.23 -13.97
N GLY A 76 13.24 -19.19 -14.71
CA GLY A 76 13.64 -18.01 -15.51
C GLY A 76 12.67 -17.63 -16.65
N THR A 77 11.96 -18.59 -17.21
CA THR A 77 11.04 -18.39 -18.33
C THR A 77 9.73 -17.68 -17.95
N TYR A 78 9.44 -17.56 -16.68
CA TYR A 78 8.21 -16.93 -16.18
C TYR A 78 8.38 -15.44 -15.90
N PHE A 79 9.53 -14.88 -16.23
CA PHE A 79 9.84 -13.46 -16.08
C PHE A 79 10.11 -12.85 -17.45
N LYS A 80 9.54 -11.66 -17.67
CA LYS A 80 9.89 -10.77 -18.78
C LYS A 80 10.27 -9.42 -18.19
N GLN A 81 11.30 -8.77 -18.76
CA GLN A 81 11.76 -7.48 -18.23
C GLN A 81 12.15 -6.53 -19.38
N ILE A 82 11.79 -5.26 -19.20
CA ILE A 82 12.28 -4.15 -20.00
C ILE A 82 12.83 -3.07 -19.08
N ALA A 83 13.70 -2.20 -19.61
CA ALA A 83 14.27 -1.08 -18.90
C ALA A 83 13.94 0.24 -19.61
N ASN A 84 13.49 1.23 -18.84
CA ASN A 84 13.29 2.59 -19.29
C ASN A 84 13.29 3.52 -18.07
N ASP A 85 13.90 4.71 -18.19
CA ASP A 85 14.02 5.66 -17.06
C ASP A 85 12.67 6.16 -16.53
N VAL A 86 11.58 6.06 -17.29
CA VAL A 86 10.23 6.33 -16.78
C VAL A 86 9.81 5.40 -15.66
N PHE A 87 10.45 4.25 -15.51
CA PHE A 87 10.20 3.27 -14.44
C PHE A 87 11.15 3.41 -13.23
N ALA A 88 12.10 4.37 -13.26
CA ALA A 88 13.04 4.59 -12.15
C ALA A 88 12.35 5.28 -10.97
N ILE A 89 11.45 4.54 -10.30
CA ILE A 89 10.64 5.02 -9.17
C ILE A 89 10.71 4.01 -8.01
N THR A 90 10.83 4.52 -6.80
CA THR A 90 10.68 3.80 -5.54
C THR A 90 9.77 4.60 -4.60
N GLY A 91 9.11 3.97 -3.64
CA GLY A 91 8.21 4.64 -2.71
C GLY A 91 6.95 5.28 -3.32
N GLY A 92 6.63 4.98 -4.58
CA GLY A 92 5.35 5.23 -5.21
C GLY A 92 4.44 4.00 -5.14
N GLN A 93 3.35 4.00 -5.87
CA GLN A 93 2.48 2.83 -6.02
C GLN A 93 1.95 2.71 -7.46
N LEU A 94 1.69 1.47 -7.88
CA LEU A 94 1.12 1.15 -9.18
C LEU A 94 -0.36 0.81 -9.03
N ALA A 95 -1.21 1.37 -9.89
CA ALA A 95 -2.64 1.13 -9.94
C ALA A 95 -3.10 0.89 -11.39
N LYS A 96 -4.35 0.45 -11.58
CA LYS A 96 -4.95 0.25 -12.90
C LYS A 96 -6.40 0.72 -12.92
N ILE A 97 -6.76 1.53 -13.91
CA ILE A 97 -8.13 1.94 -14.20
C ILE A 97 -8.43 1.56 -15.65
N GLY A 98 -9.40 0.68 -15.86
CA GLY A 98 -9.65 0.08 -17.18
C GLY A 98 -8.43 -0.69 -17.69
N THR A 99 -7.86 -0.28 -18.82
CA THR A 99 -6.66 -0.88 -19.41
C THR A 99 -5.38 -0.08 -19.13
N THR A 100 -5.48 1.06 -18.46
CA THR A 100 -4.39 2.00 -18.21
C THR A 100 -3.79 1.79 -16.83
N PHE A 101 -2.48 1.63 -16.76
CA PHE A 101 -1.70 1.62 -15.53
C PHE A 101 -1.34 3.05 -15.11
N TYR A 102 -1.32 3.29 -13.82
CA TYR A 102 -1.01 4.57 -13.17
C TYR A 102 0.14 4.33 -12.20
N LEU A 103 1.34 4.77 -12.55
CA LEU A 103 2.47 4.83 -11.63
C LEU A 103 2.43 6.20 -10.96
N VAL A 104 2.09 6.19 -9.67
CA VAL A 104 1.75 7.41 -8.94
C VAL A 104 2.88 7.81 -8.01
N GLY A 105 3.24 9.09 -7.99
CA GLY A 105 4.19 9.67 -7.04
C GLY A 105 5.53 8.94 -6.96
N GLY A 106 6.08 8.88 -5.75
CA GLY A 106 7.38 8.28 -5.50
C GLY A 106 8.55 9.16 -5.90
N HIS A 107 9.73 8.59 -5.86
CA HIS A 107 10.98 9.31 -6.11
C HIS A 107 12.03 8.37 -6.72
N ARG A 108 13.16 8.94 -7.13
CA ARG A 108 14.38 8.25 -7.51
C ARG A 108 15.50 8.60 -6.54
N PHE A 109 16.19 7.58 -6.04
CA PHE A 109 17.47 7.71 -5.35
C PHE A 109 18.59 7.19 -6.23
N ASP A 110 19.70 7.94 -6.28
CA ASP A 110 20.98 7.50 -6.80
C ASP A 110 22.03 7.71 -5.71
N GLY A 111 22.78 6.65 -5.35
CA GLY A 111 23.69 6.60 -4.23
C GLY A 111 23.09 5.99 -2.97
N ARG A 112 23.93 5.78 -1.93
CA ARG A 112 23.50 5.14 -0.68
C ARG A 112 22.64 6.08 0.16
N TYR A 113 21.40 5.67 0.46
CA TYR A 113 20.52 6.41 1.35
C TYR A 113 21.10 6.49 2.76
N ASN A 114 21.33 7.71 3.23
CA ASN A 114 21.91 8.01 4.54
C ASN A 114 21.41 9.38 5.04
N PRO A 115 20.13 9.51 5.39
CA PRO A 115 19.51 10.82 5.66
C PRO A 115 20.02 11.51 6.92
N MET A 116 20.55 10.74 7.89
CA MET A 116 20.98 11.26 9.19
C MET A 116 22.47 11.66 9.23
N ASN A 117 23.25 11.30 8.21
CA ASN A 117 24.69 11.58 8.15
C ASN A 117 25.05 12.06 6.76
N ASN A 118 25.36 13.29 6.52
CA ASN A 118 25.79 13.86 5.25
C ASN A 118 25.36 13.04 4.02
N PRO A 119 24.29 13.42 3.35
CA PRO A 119 23.70 12.60 2.30
C PRO A 119 24.74 12.26 1.23
N THR A 120 24.94 10.96 0.99
CA THR A 120 25.78 10.40 -0.08
C THR A 120 24.91 9.96 -1.26
N PHE A 121 23.71 10.53 -1.38
CA PHE A 121 22.75 10.22 -2.42
C PHE A 121 22.13 11.48 -2.98
N THR A 122 21.56 11.37 -4.17
CA THR A 122 20.63 12.34 -4.73
C THR A 122 19.21 11.77 -4.67
N GLN A 123 18.25 12.64 -4.37
CA GLN A 123 16.83 12.30 -4.35
C GLN A 123 16.07 13.23 -5.28
N THR A 124 15.27 12.65 -6.16
CA THR A 124 14.41 13.39 -7.09
C THR A 124 12.99 12.85 -7.01
N TYR A 125 12.07 13.68 -6.52
CA TYR A 125 10.64 13.31 -6.53
C TYR A 125 10.09 13.32 -7.96
N SER A 126 9.21 12.38 -8.28
CA SER A 126 8.55 12.33 -9.59
C SER A 126 7.59 13.51 -9.78
N ASN A 127 6.91 13.92 -8.72
CA ASN A 127 5.85 14.93 -8.73
C ASN A 127 4.77 14.62 -9.76
N SER A 128 4.54 13.35 -10.10
CA SER A 128 3.73 13.01 -11.26
C SER A 128 2.89 11.75 -11.08
N ILE A 129 1.90 11.65 -11.94
CA ILE A 129 1.19 10.42 -12.28
C ILE A 129 1.58 10.06 -13.71
N ARG A 130 2.21 8.91 -13.90
CA ARG A 130 2.60 8.35 -15.20
C ARG A 130 1.58 7.31 -15.62
N LYS A 131 0.96 7.51 -16.76
CA LYS A 131 -0.08 6.66 -17.34
C LYS A 131 0.47 5.91 -18.53
N PHE A 132 0.20 4.64 -18.65
CA PHE A 132 0.61 3.80 -19.80
C PHE A 132 -0.20 2.52 -19.87
N THR A 133 -0.15 1.86 -21.01
CA THR A 133 -0.66 0.48 -21.18
C THR A 133 0.50 -0.50 -21.24
N ILE A 134 0.31 -1.72 -20.75
CA ILE A 134 1.29 -2.78 -20.81
C ILE A 134 0.78 -3.88 -21.77
N ASP A 135 1.63 -4.32 -22.69
CA ASP A 135 1.41 -5.52 -23.48
C ASP A 135 2.35 -6.63 -23.05
N ASN A 136 1.76 -7.68 -22.48
CA ASN A 136 2.42 -8.90 -22.02
C ASN A 136 1.99 -10.15 -22.80
N SER A 137 1.20 -10.00 -23.87
CA SER A 137 0.56 -11.10 -24.61
C SER A 137 1.54 -11.91 -25.45
N GLY A 138 2.63 -11.30 -25.90
CA GLY A 138 3.63 -11.92 -26.76
C GLY A 138 4.81 -12.54 -26.00
N VAL A 139 5.86 -12.89 -26.75
CA VAL A 139 7.13 -13.37 -26.19
C VAL A 139 7.85 -12.25 -25.42
N GLY A 140 7.64 -10.99 -25.82
CA GLY A 140 8.22 -9.81 -25.19
C GLY A 140 7.28 -9.16 -24.18
N LEU A 141 7.80 -8.13 -23.53
CA LEU A 141 7.07 -7.19 -22.69
C LEU A 141 7.24 -5.81 -23.33
N SER A 142 6.16 -5.04 -23.45
CA SER A 142 6.23 -3.68 -23.95
C SER A 142 5.22 -2.77 -23.23
N TYR A 143 5.39 -1.45 -23.39
CA TYR A 143 4.43 -0.47 -22.92
C TYR A 143 4.16 0.57 -24.03
N ALA A 144 2.98 1.19 -23.98
CA ALA A 144 2.55 2.18 -24.96
C ALA A 144 1.65 3.24 -24.32
N ASN A 145 1.24 4.23 -25.09
CA ASN A 145 0.30 5.28 -24.69
C ASN A 145 0.76 6.05 -23.44
N TYR A 146 2.08 6.31 -23.36
CA TYR A 146 2.66 7.02 -22.20
C TYR A 146 2.20 8.47 -22.15
N GLU A 147 1.70 8.84 -21.00
CA GLU A 147 1.36 10.22 -20.62
C GLU A 147 1.90 10.50 -19.22
N GLU A 148 2.33 11.72 -18.94
CA GLU A 148 2.75 12.16 -17.61
C GLU A 148 2.02 13.44 -17.21
N ILE A 149 1.38 13.40 -16.04
CA ILE A 149 0.73 14.54 -15.41
C ILE A 149 1.65 14.97 -14.26
N THR A 150 2.18 16.19 -14.29
CA THR A 150 3.12 16.69 -13.28
C THR A 150 2.47 17.80 -12.46
N ASP A 151 2.54 17.68 -11.13
CA ASP A 151 2.10 18.68 -10.17
C ASP A 151 2.93 18.60 -8.89
N ALA A 152 3.89 19.50 -8.74
CA ALA A 152 4.78 19.52 -7.59
C ALA A 152 4.07 19.91 -6.28
N VAL A 153 2.87 20.54 -6.34
CA VAL A 153 2.13 20.95 -5.15
C VAL A 153 1.37 19.76 -4.54
N HIS A 154 0.71 18.97 -5.37
CA HIS A 154 -0.19 17.91 -4.89
C HIS A 154 0.38 16.51 -5.02
N LEU A 155 1.32 16.28 -5.96
CA LEU A 155 1.88 14.97 -6.27
C LEU A 155 3.33 14.78 -5.77
N HIS A 156 3.87 15.71 -4.97
CA HIS A 156 5.17 15.60 -4.32
C HIS A 156 5.09 14.63 -3.13
N ARG A 157 4.77 13.35 -3.42
CA ARG A 157 4.48 12.36 -2.36
C ARG A 157 5.15 11.03 -2.62
N ARG A 158 5.59 10.40 -1.53
CA ARG A 158 6.09 9.04 -1.46
C ARG A 158 5.55 8.36 -0.20
N ASP A 159 5.70 7.06 -0.09
CA ASP A 159 5.37 6.26 1.10
C ASP A 159 3.94 6.54 1.63
N TYR A 160 3.00 6.75 0.73
CA TYR A 160 1.59 6.99 1.00
C TYR A 160 0.76 5.71 0.82
N ASN A 161 -0.52 5.76 1.16
CA ASN A 161 -1.48 4.72 0.82
C ASN A 161 -2.23 5.10 -0.46
N LEU A 162 -2.11 4.30 -1.53
CA LEU A 162 -2.98 4.39 -2.69
C LEU A 162 -4.14 3.42 -2.49
N VAL A 163 -5.31 3.96 -2.18
CA VAL A 163 -6.47 3.17 -1.76
C VAL A 163 -7.49 3.10 -2.88
N PRO A 164 -7.91 1.90 -3.30
CA PRO A 164 -8.96 1.78 -4.30
C PRO A 164 -10.29 2.34 -3.80
N GLN A 165 -11.06 2.94 -4.70
CA GLN A 165 -12.30 3.66 -4.39
C GLN A 165 -13.44 3.21 -5.30
N VAL A 166 -14.66 3.24 -4.75
CA VAL A 166 -15.90 3.46 -5.47
C VAL A 166 -16.38 4.87 -5.11
N PHE A 167 -16.37 5.78 -6.06
CA PHE A 167 -16.80 7.16 -5.85
C PHE A 167 -18.33 7.27 -5.80
N PRO A 168 -18.89 8.38 -5.26
CA PRO A 168 -20.35 8.52 -5.13
C PRO A 168 -21.13 8.41 -6.44
N ASP A 169 -20.49 8.72 -7.57
CA ASP A 169 -21.03 8.59 -8.92
C ASP A 169 -20.91 7.17 -9.49
N GLY A 170 -20.34 6.23 -8.71
CA GLY A 170 -20.10 4.83 -9.10
C GLY A 170 -18.80 4.63 -9.90
N GLU A 171 -18.04 5.70 -10.22
CA GLU A 171 -16.76 5.56 -10.90
C GLU A 171 -15.74 4.86 -10.00
N LEU A 172 -15.00 3.92 -10.57
CA LEU A 172 -13.88 3.27 -9.90
C LEU A 172 -12.60 4.07 -10.09
N GLY A 173 -11.80 4.19 -9.04
CA GLY A 173 -10.51 4.84 -9.08
C GLY A 173 -9.73 4.62 -7.81
N TYR A 174 -8.90 5.60 -7.45
CA TYR A 174 -8.01 5.51 -6.29
C TYR A 174 -7.96 6.84 -5.55
N THR A 175 -7.54 6.80 -4.28
CA THR A 175 -7.22 7.98 -3.49
C THR A 175 -5.80 7.85 -2.96
N ILE A 176 -4.94 8.84 -3.23
CA ILE A 176 -3.68 9.03 -2.50
C ILE A 176 -4.05 9.51 -1.11
N SER A 177 -3.77 8.70 -0.10
CA SER A 177 -4.09 8.98 1.30
C SER A 177 -2.83 9.45 2.01
N SER A 178 -2.77 10.76 2.36
CA SER A 178 -1.60 11.37 2.99
C SER A 178 -0.29 11.25 2.16
N GLY A 179 0.80 10.76 2.76
CA GLY A 179 2.13 10.61 2.15
C GLY A 179 3.11 11.72 2.51
N VAL A 180 4.38 11.55 2.19
CA VAL A 180 5.49 12.42 2.63
C VAL A 180 6.44 12.74 1.47
N PHE A 181 7.20 13.80 1.58
CA PHE A 181 7.21 14.92 2.52
C PHE A 181 6.71 16.16 1.81
N GLN A 182 6.16 17.14 2.56
CA GLN A 182 5.86 18.46 2.00
C GLN A 182 7.14 19.17 1.54
N ILE A 183 7.04 20.04 0.54
CA ILE A 183 8.22 20.73 -0.03
C ILE A 183 8.90 21.66 1.00
N ALA A 184 8.09 22.32 1.84
CA ALA A 184 8.59 23.35 2.76
C ALA A 184 8.99 22.80 4.13
N VAL A 185 8.59 21.56 4.46
CA VAL A 185 8.80 20.94 5.77
C VAL A 185 8.76 19.42 5.63
N ASP A 186 9.61 18.71 6.38
CA ASP A 186 9.68 17.26 6.36
C ASP A 186 8.53 16.60 7.15
N LEU A 187 7.29 16.97 6.83
CA LEU A 187 6.07 16.48 7.46
C LEU A 187 5.10 15.88 6.43
N PRO A 188 4.17 15.00 6.86
CA PRO A 188 3.18 14.41 5.98
C PRO A 188 2.21 15.44 5.40
N PHE A 189 1.70 15.17 4.20
CA PHE A 189 0.50 15.84 3.69
C PHE A 189 -0.72 15.38 4.49
N LEU A 190 -1.60 16.32 4.84
CA LEU A 190 -2.81 15.98 5.60
C LEU A 190 -4.07 15.87 4.73
N TYR A 191 -3.99 16.12 3.43
CA TYR A 191 -5.15 16.00 2.55
C TYR A 191 -4.93 14.92 1.48
N PRO A 192 -5.99 14.19 1.10
CA PRO A 192 -5.92 13.19 0.05
C PRO A 192 -6.02 13.81 -1.36
N VAL A 193 -5.67 12.99 -2.36
CA VAL A 193 -5.84 13.31 -3.78
C VAL A 193 -6.55 12.14 -4.45
N ASP A 194 -7.73 12.40 -5.00
CA ASP A 194 -8.48 11.41 -5.76
C ASP A 194 -7.92 11.27 -7.18
N ILE A 195 -7.91 10.04 -7.70
CA ILE A 195 -7.48 9.70 -9.06
C ILE A 195 -8.61 8.94 -9.74
N LYS A 196 -9.08 9.47 -10.85
CA LYS A 196 -10.11 8.92 -11.71
C LYS A 196 -9.59 8.79 -13.14
N ALA A 197 -10.34 8.14 -14.02
CA ALA A 197 -9.97 8.08 -15.44
C ALA A 197 -9.79 9.46 -16.07
N GLY A 198 -10.62 10.43 -15.66
CA GLY A 198 -10.62 11.80 -16.15
C GLY A 198 -9.53 12.72 -15.58
N GLY A 199 -8.77 12.28 -14.55
CA GLY A 199 -7.72 13.10 -13.96
C GLY A 199 -7.53 12.88 -12.47
N TYR A 200 -6.91 13.86 -11.79
CA TYR A 200 -6.69 13.86 -10.35
C TYR A 200 -7.35 15.08 -9.69
N PHE A 201 -7.80 14.92 -8.44
CA PHE A 201 -8.63 15.90 -7.74
C PHE A 201 -8.18 16.00 -6.27
N PRO A 202 -7.34 16.99 -5.92
CA PRO A 202 -6.95 17.24 -4.54
C PRO A 202 -8.14 17.63 -3.67
N GLN A 203 -8.14 17.18 -2.40
CA GLN A 203 -9.21 17.42 -1.41
C GLN A 203 -8.69 18.27 -0.23
N PRO A 204 -8.25 19.53 -0.46
CA PRO A 204 -7.52 20.32 0.54
C PRO A 204 -8.40 20.80 1.71
N THR A 205 -9.71 20.63 1.64
CA THR A 205 -10.65 20.99 2.70
C THR A 205 -10.81 19.89 3.76
N PHE A 206 -10.28 18.71 3.52
CA PHE A 206 -10.28 17.59 4.46
C PHE A 206 -8.88 17.32 4.98
N ASN A 207 -8.73 17.17 6.29
CA ASN A 207 -7.49 16.74 6.92
C ASN A 207 -7.61 15.29 7.38
N GLN A 208 -6.73 14.44 6.86
CA GLN A 208 -6.46 13.11 7.35
C GLN A 208 -5.29 13.18 8.33
N TYR A 209 -5.57 13.13 9.62
CA TYR A 209 -4.56 13.23 10.68
C TYR A 209 -3.86 11.90 10.94
N LEU A 210 -4.57 10.79 10.80
CA LEU A 210 -4.08 9.46 11.13
C LEU A 210 -3.52 8.73 9.90
N SER A 211 -2.68 7.72 10.12
CA SER A 211 -2.19 6.80 9.08
C SER A 211 -1.54 7.50 7.88
N ASN A 212 -0.53 8.33 8.16
CA ASN A 212 0.07 9.19 7.15
C ASN A 212 1.06 8.48 6.20
N TYR A 213 1.57 7.33 6.58
CA TYR A 213 2.51 6.54 5.77
C TYR A 213 1.87 5.26 5.23
N HIS A 214 2.56 4.63 4.27
CA HIS A 214 2.18 3.33 3.75
C HIS A 214 2.04 2.30 4.88
N SER A 215 0.86 1.69 4.94
CA SER A 215 0.50 0.61 5.87
C SER A 215 -0.48 -0.34 5.19
N GLY A 216 -0.77 -1.47 5.82
CA GLY A 216 -1.85 -2.34 5.35
C GLY A 216 -3.14 -1.55 5.25
N LYS A 217 -3.89 -1.72 4.15
CA LYS A 217 -5.08 -0.93 3.84
C LYS A 217 -6.10 -1.75 3.08
N VAL A 218 -7.40 -1.48 3.29
CA VAL A 218 -8.49 -2.10 2.54
C VAL A 218 -9.65 -1.15 2.32
N GLY A 219 -10.22 -1.18 1.12
CA GLY A 219 -11.42 -0.46 0.75
C GLY A 219 -12.68 -1.31 0.89
N LEU A 220 -13.73 -0.76 1.50
CA LEU A 220 -15.02 -1.40 1.73
C LEU A 220 -16.12 -0.46 1.26
N TYR A 221 -17.00 -0.91 0.38
CA TYR A 221 -18.09 -0.09 -0.12
C TYR A 221 -19.46 -0.61 0.30
N ASP A 222 -20.22 0.26 0.97
CA ASP A 222 -21.64 0.03 1.29
C ASP A 222 -22.52 0.65 0.20
N ALA A 223 -23.01 -0.17 -0.71
CA ALA A 223 -23.89 0.27 -1.79
C ALA A 223 -25.28 0.72 -1.28
N THR A 224 -25.70 0.28 -0.09
CA THR A 224 -27.01 0.68 0.49
C THR A 224 -26.99 2.15 0.92
N LEU A 225 -25.89 2.59 1.50
CA LEU A 225 -25.69 3.95 1.98
C LEU A 225 -24.90 4.82 0.98
N ASN A 226 -24.41 4.22 -0.11
CA ASN A 226 -23.45 4.84 -1.03
C ASN A 226 -22.26 5.46 -0.26
N GLN A 227 -21.63 4.63 0.59
CA GLN A 227 -20.50 5.04 1.42
C GLN A 227 -19.25 4.19 1.14
N MET A 228 -18.13 4.88 0.96
CA MET A 228 -16.83 4.24 0.83
C MET A 228 -16.04 4.36 2.13
N HIS A 229 -15.60 3.23 2.67
CA HIS A 229 -14.80 3.17 3.88
C HIS A 229 -13.40 2.62 3.56
N ASN A 230 -12.36 3.29 4.04
CA ASN A 230 -10.99 2.81 3.93
C ASN A 230 -10.44 2.56 5.32
N LEU A 231 -9.94 1.36 5.58
CA LEU A 231 -9.26 1.00 6.82
C LEU A 231 -7.75 1.06 6.62
N PHE A 232 -7.05 1.53 7.66
CA PHE A 232 -5.59 1.58 7.72
C PHE A 232 -5.12 0.97 9.05
N PHE A 233 -4.06 0.18 9.00
CA PHE A 233 -3.65 -0.66 10.12
C PHE A 233 -2.26 -0.28 10.62
N GLY A 234 -2.19 0.46 11.73
CA GLY A 234 -0.94 0.87 12.37
C GLY A 234 -0.10 1.80 11.50
N GLY A 235 1.20 1.56 11.48
CA GLY A 235 2.13 2.30 10.64
C GLY A 235 2.79 3.47 11.36
N ILE A 236 2.97 4.58 10.63
CA ILE A 236 3.66 5.79 11.07
C ILE A 236 2.72 6.97 10.84
N SER A 237 2.63 7.88 11.82
CA SER A 237 1.71 9.01 11.74
C SER A 237 2.19 10.19 12.56
N GLN A 238 1.96 11.41 12.05
CA GLN A 238 2.22 12.66 12.78
C GLN A 238 1.23 12.88 13.92
N TYR A 239 0.03 12.31 13.81
CA TYR A 239 -1.01 12.46 14.82
C TYR A 239 -1.46 11.10 15.33
N TYR A 240 -1.79 11.05 16.62
CA TYR A 240 -2.38 9.90 17.27
C TYR A 240 -3.22 10.33 18.47
N TYR A 241 -4.11 9.46 18.92
CA TYR A 241 -4.86 9.74 20.14
C TYR A 241 -4.14 9.20 21.38
N GLN A 242 -4.07 10.01 22.43
CA GLN A 242 -3.61 9.62 23.75
C GLN A 242 -4.57 10.13 24.80
N ALA A 243 -5.11 9.23 25.62
CA ALA A 243 -6.09 9.56 26.65
C ALA A 243 -7.30 10.38 26.13
N GLY A 244 -7.76 10.09 24.92
CA GLY A 244 -8.89 10.76 24.28
C GLY A 244 -8.58 12.09 23.61
N SER A 245 -7.34 12.57 23.66
CA SER A 245 -6.90 13.80 22.99
C SER A 245 -6.07 13.50 21.75
N LEU A 246 -6.30 14.23 20.66
CA LEU A 246 -5.48 14.17 19.47
C LEU A 246 -4.14 14.88 19.74
N ILE A 247 -3.05 14.13 19.65
CA ILE A 247 -1.69 14.63 19.85
C ILE A 247 -1.03 14.81 18.49
N GLN A 248 -0.39 15.96 18.27
CA GLN A 248 0.55 16.19 17.20
C GLN A 248 1.95 15.88 17.67
N ASP A 249 2.68 15.08 16.90
CA ASP A 249 4.08 14.76 17.16
C ASP A 249 4.87 14.83 15.84
N ASP A 250 5.64 15.90 15.70
CA ASP A 250 6.42 16.18 14.48
C ASP A 250 7.64 15.26 14.35
N THR A 251 7.91 14.37 15.31
CA THR A 251 8.84 13.26 15.14
C THR A 251 8.26 12.12 14.29
N VAL A 252 6.96 12.21 14.00
CA VAL A 252 6.21 11.29 13.13
C VAL A 252 6.44 9.82 13.54
N PRO A 253 5.97 9.42 14.73
CA PRO A 253 6.31 8.15 15.34
C PRO A 253 5.58 6.95 14.71
N PHE A 254 6.07 5.74 15.01
CA PHE A 254 5.28 4.52 14.88
C PHE A 254 4.09 4.55 15.81
N VAL A 255 2.92 4.13 15.32
CA VAL A 255 1.65 4.14 16.06
C VAL A 255 0.99 2.77 16.01
N LYS A 256 0.05 2.54 16.95
CA LYS A 256 -0.80 1.34 16.97
C LYS A 256 -2.18 1.60 16.37
N THR A 257 -2.45 2.82 15.99
CA THR A 257 -3.77 3.29 15.55
C THR A 257 -4.28 2.45 14.38
N ILE A 258 -5.51 1.96 14.48
CA ILE A 258 -6.30 1.52 13.33
C ILE A 258 -7.28 2.64 13.05
N SER A 259 -7.22 3.19 11.84
CA SER A 259 -8.07 4.30 11.45
C SER A 259 -9.01 3.93 10.29
N ARG A 260 -10.06 4.73 10.14
CA ARG A 260 -10.99 4.62 9.02
C ARG A 260 -11.25 6.00 8.45
N THR A 261 -11.11 6.15 7.14
CA THR A 261 -11.74 7.26 6.42
C THR A 261 -13.06 6.80 5.82
N THR A 262 -14.03 7.71 5.76
CA THR A 262 -15.33 7.44 5.14
C THR A 262 -15.67 8.56 4.19
N ARG A 263 -16.03 8.20 2.96
CA ARG A 263 -16.63 9.13 1.98
C ARG A 263 -18.12 8.85 1.90
N THR A 264 -18.93 9.88 2.11
CA THR A 264 -20.40 9.78 2.04
C THR A 264 -20.92 9.82 0.60
N ALA A 265 -22.23 9.58 0.43
CA ALA A 265 -22.93 9.71 -0.84
C ALA A 265 -22.83 11.12 -1.44
N THR A 266 -22.63 12.15 -0.62
CA THR A 266 -22.41 13.56 -1.04
C THR A 266 -20.96 13.90 -1.35
N GLY A 267 -20.03 12.95 -1.09
CA GLY A 267 -18.60 13.13 -1.33
C GLY A 267 -17.85 13.67 -0.11
N ASP A 268 -18.53 13.98 0.99
CA ASP A 268 -17.89 14.46 2.21
C ASP A 268 -17.01 13.40 2.83
N LEU A 269 -15.84 13.81 3.35
CA LEU A 269 -14.84 12.95 3.96
C LEU A 269 -14.82 13.11 5.46
N PHE A 270 -14.71 11.99 6.17
CA PHE A 270 -14.58 11.91 7.63
C PHE A 270 -13.49 10.92 8.01
N GLU A 271 -12.82 11.16 9.14
CA GLU A 271 -11.82 10.27 9.70
C GLU A 271 -12.19 9.84 11.12
N TYR A 272 -11.92 8.58 11.45
CA TYR A 272 -12.22 7.97 12.74
C TYR A 272 -11.06 7.10 13.20
N GLN A 273 -10.71 7.17 14.48
CA GLN A 273 -9.96 6.11 15.14
C GLN A 273 -10.92 4.96 15.49
N LEU A 274 -10.52 3.73 15.21
CA LEU A 274 -11.26 2.56 15.69
C LEU A 274 -10.87 2.25 17.15
N PRO A 275 -11.78 1.61 17.93
CA PRO A 275 -11.50 1.27 19.33
C PRO A 275 -10.48 0.14 19.49
N VAL A 276 -10.14 -0.56 18.42
CA VAL A 276 -9.13 -1.61 18.36
C VAL A 276 -7.83 -1.03 17.84
N GLU A 277 -6.72 -1.47 18.39
CA GLU A 277 -5.36 -1.08 17.98
C GLU A 277 -4.56 -2.29 17.48
N MET A 278 -3.50 -2.03 16.75
CA MET A 278 -2.47 -3.03 16.48
C MET A 278 -1.84 -3.51 17.80
N PRO A 279 -1.46 -4.79 17.90
CA PRO A 279 -0.96 -5.34 19.18
C PRO A 279 0.35 -4.70 19.64
N ASN A 280 1.11 -4.09 18.73
CA ASN A 280 2.34 -3.34 18.99
C ASN A 280 2.54 -2.27 17.92
N LEU A 281 3.70 -1.58 17.93
CA LEU A 281 4.11 -0.61 16.91
C LEU A 281 4.46 -1.36 15.61
N LYS A 282 3.46 -1.66 14.81
CA LYS A 282 3.50 -2.52 13.62
C LYS A 282 2.69 -1.92 12.48
N GLY A 283 2.82 -2.50 11.30
CA GLY A 283 1.98 -2.18 10.15
C GLY A 283 2.61 -1.21 9.14
N ALA A 284 3.70 -0.51 9.46
CA ALA A 284 4.40 0.31 8.49
C ALA A 284 4.94 -0.56 7.34
N GLY A 285 4.57 -0.24 6.10
CA GLY A 285 4.96 -1.03 4.93
C GLY A 285 4.34 -2.45 4.88
N ALA A 286 3.31 -2.73 5.69
CA ALA A 286 2.56 -3.99 5.59
C ALA A 286 1.61 -3.97 4.40
N GLU A 287 1.31 -5.15 3.86
CA GLU A 287 0.32 -5.31 2.81
C GLU A 287 -0.93 -6.02 3.35
N PHE A 288 -2.08 -5.64 2.79
CA PHE A 288 -3.35 -6.29 3.07
C PHE A 288 -3.68 -7.25 1.93
N ILE A 289 -3.89 -8.52 2.26
CA ILE A 289 -4.28 -9.58 1.34
C ILE A 289 -5.78 -9.79 1.52
N PRO A 290 -6.65 -9.40 0.57
CA PRO A 290 -8.08 -9.53 0.70
C PRO A 290 -8.53 -10.99 0.72
N ASN A 291 -9.67 -11.25 1.33
CA ASN A 291 -10.34 -12.55 1.25
C ASN A 291 -11.06 -12.66 -0.11
N GLU A 292 -10.50 -13.40 -1.04
CA GLU A 292 -11.02 -13.57 -2.40
C GLU A 292 -12.41 -14.23 -2.47
N ASN A 293 -12.86 -14.87 -1.39
CA ASN A 293 -14.21 -15.43 -1.32
C ASN A 293 -15.30 -14.36 -1.12
N LEU A 294 -14.94 -13.14 -0.79
CA LEU A 294 -15.88 -12.03 -0.68
C LEU A 294 -16.08 -11.37 -2.05
N ALA A 295 -17.32 -10.95 -2.33
CA ALA A 295 -17.58 -10.17 -3.53
C ALA A 295 -16.82 -8.83 -3.49
N HIS A 296 -16.17 -8.49 -4.60
CA HIS A 296 -15.39 -7.26 -4.75
C HIS A 296 -15.58 -6.63 -6.14
N TYR A 297 -15.25 -5.37 -6.26
CA TYR A 297 -15.16 -4.65 -7.53
C TYR A 297 -13.85 -5.01 -8.26
N SER A 298 -13.75 -4.65 -9.52
CA SER A 298 -12.55 -4.93 -10.34
C SER A 298 -11.26 -4.25 -9.84
N ASN A 299 -11.36 -3.28 -8.93
CA ASN A 299 -10.26 -2.63 -8.24
C ASN A 299 -10.10 -3.12 -6.79
N GLU A 300 -10.61 -4.32 -6.47
CA GLU A 300 -10.47 -5.01 -5.17
C GLU A 300 -11.22 -4.38 -3.99
N VAL A 301 -12.04 -3.35 -4.21
CA VAL A 301 -12.93 -2.83 -3.15
C VAL A 301 -13.96 -3.90 -2.79
N ILE A 302 -14.02 -4.29 -1.52
CA ILE A 302 -14.96 -5.30 -1.01
C ILE A 302 -16.39 -4.74 -1.02
N GLN A 303 -17.35 -5.50 -1.53
CA GLN A 303 -18.78 -5.16 -1.59
C GLN A 303 -19.45 -5.46 -0.25
N LEU A 304 -19.34 -4.54 0.71
CA LEU A 304 -19.82 -4.72 2.08
C LEU A 304 -21.33 -5.05 2.15
N SER A 305 -22.14 -4.46 1.28
CA SER A 305 -23.60 -4.69 1.24
C SER A 305 -23.98 -6.11 0.81
N ASN A 306 -23.11 -6.83 0.11
CA ASN A 306 -23.36 -8.20 -0.36
C ASN A 306 -23.05 -9.26 0.70
N ILE A 307 -22.44 -8.89 1.81
CA ILE A 307 -22.10 -9.80 2.90
C ILE A 307 -23.28 -9.86 3.87
N THR A 308 -23.84 -11.03 4.09
CA THR A 308 -24.99 -11.24 4.99
C THR A 308 -24.58 -11.56 6.42
N ASP A 309 -23.38 -12.11 6.60
CA ASP A 309 -22.87 -12.51 7.91
C ASP A 309 -22.62 -11.29 8.80
N THR A 310 -22.83 -11.46 10.10
CA THR A 310 -22.57 -10.43 11.11
C THR A 310 -21.09 -10.35 11.49
N GLU A 311 -20.36 -11.45 11.39
CA GLU A 311 -18.91 -11.55 11.61
C GLU A 311 -18.29 -12.31 10.45
N PHE A 312 -17.24 -11.76 9.83
CA PHE A 312 -16.58 -12.36 8.68
C PHE A 312 -15.14 -11.87 8.54
N VAL A 313 -14.29 -12.73 7.97
CA VAL A 313 -12.87 -12.40 7.65
C VAL A 313 -12.84 -11.60 6.37
N ILE A 314 -12.28 -10.39 6.41
CA ILE A 314 -12.07 -9.54 5.22
C ILE A 314 -10.74 -9.78 4.54
N GLY A 315 -9.77 -10.35 5.24
CA GLY A 315 -8.44 -10.62 4.71
C GLY A 315 -7.38 -10.75 5.80
N TYR A 316 -6.15 -10.59 5.37
CA TYR A 316 -4.97 -10.78 6.20
C TYR A 316 -3.99 -9.63 6.06
N LEU A 317 -3.32 -9.24 7.16
CA LEU A 317 -2.17 -8.34 7.13
C LEU A 317 -0.89 -9.17 7.15
N PHE A 318 0.05 -8.80 6.30
CA PHE A 318 1.31 -9.51 6.17
C PHE A 318 2.51 -8.55 6.05
N GLY A 319 3.61 -8.90 6.72
CA GLY A 319 4.89 -8.22 6.58
C GLY A 319 4.92 -6.83 7.21
N GLY A 320 5.74 -5.96 6.62
CA GLY A 320 5.99 -4.63 7.13
C GLY A 320 7.02 -4.61 8.27
N ILE A 321 7.07 -3.47 8.96
CA ILE A 321 8.03 -3.17 10.00
C ILE A 321 7.34 -3.23 11.36
N GLN A 322 7.97 -3.91 12.31
CA GLN A 322 7.70 -3.78 13.74
C GLN A 322 8.82 -2.98 14.41
N SER A 323 8.45 -2.13 15.38
CA SER A 323 9.39 -1.29 16.11
C SER A 323 9.26 -1.49 17.62
N ALA A 324 10.39 -1.48 18.32
CA ALA A 324 10.45 -1.49 19.78
C ALA A 324 10.35 -0.08 20.37
N SER A 325 10.51 0.98 19.54
CA SER A 325 10.41 2.40 19.94
C SER A 325 9.52 3.16 18.97
N ALA A 326 8.72 4.08 19.48
CA ALA A 326 7.88 4.96 18.66
C ALA A 326 8.74 5.84 17.72
N SER A 327 9.86 6.36 18.19
CA SER A 327 10.70 7.32 17.47
C SER A 327 11.96 6.68 16.86
N ALA A 328 11.95 5.37 16.54
CA ALA A 328 13.15 4.65 16.10
C ALA A 328 13.85 5.28 14.89
N PHE A 329 13.11 5.87 13.95
CA PHE A 329 13.69 6.52 12.78
C PHE A 329 14.23 7.90 13.10
N THR A 330 13.47 8.73 13.79
CA THR A 330 13.89 10.10 14.18
C THR A 330 15.09 10.07 15.11
N ASP A 331 15.14 9.12 16.04
CA ASP A 331 16.26 8.94 16.95
C ASP A 331 17.46 8.22 16.32
N ASN A 332 17.40 7.90 15.02
CA ASN A 332 18.40 7.12 14.28
C ASN A 332 18.71 5.76 14.95
N GLN A 333 17.71 5.13 15.51
CA GLN A 333 17.80 3.84 16.21
C GLN A 333 17.18 2.71 15.37
N THR A 334 17.56 2.63 14.09
CA THR A 334 17.01 1.65 13.14
C THR A 334 17.21 0.20 13.57
N GLY A 335 18.19 -0.08 14.43
CA GLY A 335 18.38 -1.39 15.06
C GLY A 335 17.24 -1.83 16.01
N LEU A 336 16.32 -0.92 16.36
CA LEU A 336 15.10 -1.24 17.11
C LEU A 336 13.94 -1.67 16.21
N THR A 337 14.14 -1.69 14.90
CA THR A 337 13.15 -2.14 13.92
C THR A 337 13.54 -3.49 13.33
N SER A 338 12.54 -4.27 12.95
CA SER A 338 12.74 -5.53 12.23
C SER A 338 11.52 -5.82 11.35
N ALA A 339 11.66 -6.77 10.42
CA ALA A 339 10.50 -7.27 9.67
C ALA A 339 9.51 -7.97 10.63
N ASP A 340 8.21 -7.76 10.42
CA ASP A 340 7.18 -8.50 11.16
C ASP A 340 6.88 -9.82 10.45
N PRO A 341 7.17 -10.98 11.07
CA PRO A 341 6.89 -12.28 10.46
C PRO A 341 5.44 -12.75 10.68
N THR A 342 4.64 -11.98 11.43
CA THR A 342 3.29 -12.38 11.82
C THR A 342 2.30 -12.10 10.70
N VAL A 343 1.44 -13.06 10.40
CA VAL A 343 0.24 -12.85 9.59
C VAL A 343 -0.93 -12.62 10.53
N TYR A 344 -1.65 -11.50 10.35
CA TYR A 344 -2.84 -11.19 11.15
C TYR A 344 -4.10 -11.45 10.34
N GLU A 345 -5.04 -12.19 10.91
CA GLU A 345 -6.39 -12.28 10.38
C GLU A 345 -7.19 -11.04 10.79
N VAL A 346 -7.88 -10.44 9.84
CA VAL A 346 -8.72 -9.27 10.06
C VAL A 346 -10.17 -9.63 9.87
N LYS A 347 -10.97 -9.50 10.94
CA LYS A 347 -12.41 -9.70 10.93
C LYS A 347 -13.16 -8.39 11.06
N LEU A 348 -14.30 -8.31 10.41
CA LEU A 348 -15.31 -7.28 10.65
C LEU A 348 -16.50 -7.89 11.39
N ILE A 349 -17.05 -7.09 12.31
CA ILE A 349 -18.35 -7.35 12.94
C ILE A 349 -19.26 -6.21 12.54
N LYS A 350 -20.35 -6.52 11.83
CA LYS A 350 -21.39 -5.54 11.53
C LYS A 350 -22.14 -5.19 12.80
N ASN A 351 -22.11 -3.93 13.17
CA ASN A 351 -22.96 -3.44 14.25
C ASN A 351 -24.38 -3.33 13.71
N THR A 352 -25.28 -4.22 14.14
CA THR A 352 -26.71 -4.04 13.90
C THR A 352 -27.13 -2.75 14.56
N PRO A 353 -27.74 -1.78 13.85
CA PRO A 353 -28.29 -0.62 14.52
C PRO A 353 -29.38 -1.10 15.45
N LEU A 354 -29.15 -1.01 16.76
CA LEU A 354 -30.23 -1.07 17.74
C LEU A 354 -31.18 0.07 17.38
N SER A 355 -32.43 -0.28 17.11
CA SER A 355 -33.50 0.61 16.71
C SER A 355 -33.45 1.95 17.46
N VAL A 356 -33.47 3.05 16.69
CA VAL A 356 -33.82 4.40 17.12
C VAL A 356 -32.86 5.03 18.14
N GLN A 357 -31.70 5.47 17.64
CA GLN A 357 -31.14 6.79 17.94
C GLN A 357 -30.14 7.12 16.85
N GLN A 358 -30.39 8.25 16.16
CA GLN A 358 -29.41 8.91 15.32
C GLN A 358 -28.22 9.21 16.24
N ILE A 359 -27.16 8.40 16.16
CA ILE A 359 -25.98 8.55 16.97
C ILE A 359 -24.92 9.14 16.04
N ASP A 360 -24.54 10.38 16.33
CA ASP A 360 -23.49 11.11 15.68
C ASP A 360 -22.27 10.21 15.36
N GLY A 361 -21.97 10.04 14.07
CA GLY A 361 -20.70 9.56 13.56
C GLY A 361 -20.21 8.16 13.99
N LYS A 362 -21.09 7.24 14.44
CA LYS A 362 -20.65 5.92 14.94
C LYS A 362 -20.28 4.96 13.83
N ASN A 363 -19.24 4.16 14.12
CA ASN A 363 -18.75 3.13 13.23
C ASN A 363 -19.84 2.11 12.86
N PRO A 364 -20.12 1.86 11.55
CA PRO A 364 -21.09 0.88 11.11
C PRO A 364 -20.62 -0.57 11.34
N PHE A 365 -19.36 -0.74 11.69
CA PHE A 365 -18.74 -2.04 11.96
C PHE A 365 -17.60 -1.90 12.99
N SER A 366 -17.27 -3.03 13.62
CA SER A 366 -16.07 -3.19 14.46
C SER A 366 -15.04 -4.07 13.74
N VAL A 367 -13.78 -3.90 14.09
CA VAL A 367 -12.65 -4.68 13.54
C VAL A 367 -12.08 -5.55 14.65
N ILE A 368 -11.73 -6.78 14.34
CA ILE A 368 -10.91 -7.68 15.17
C ILE A 368 -9.65 -8.02 14.38
N ILE A 369 -8.51 -7.99 15.06
CA ILE A 369 -7.22 -8.40 14.53
C ILE A 369 -6.64 -9.48 15.42
N SER A 370 -6.22 -10.60 14.84
CA SER A 370 -5.58 -11.69 15.57
C SER A 370 -4.45 -12.31 14.77
N PRO A 371 -3.38 -12.81 15.43
CA PRO A 371 -2.36 -13.60 14.74
C PRO A 371 -2.97 -14.82 14.05
N ASN A 372 -2.49 -15.15 12.85
CA ASN A 372 -2.88 -16.34 12.11
C ASN A 372 -1.64 -17.21 11.81
N PRO A 373 -1.58 -18.48 12.25
CA PRO A 373 -2.58 -19.14 13.08
C PRO A 373 -2.64 -18.54 14.49
N THR A 374 -3.84 -18.57 15.08
CA THR A 374 -3.99 -18.28 16.50
C THR A 374 -3.08 -19.23 17.28
N PRO A 375 -2.22 -18.79 18.22
CA PRO A 375 -1.50 -19.69 19.09
C PRO A 375 -2.53 -20.62 19.75
N SER A 376 -2.35 -21.95 19.60
CA SER A 376 -3.14 -22.89 20.37
C SER A 376 -2.82 -22.67 21.84
N ASP A 377 -3.83 -22.33 22.62
CA ASP A 377 -3.72 -22.36 24.07
C ASP A 377 -3.24 -23.78 24.47
N THR A 378 -1.97 -23.89 24.85
CA THR A 378 -1.36 -25.10 25.40
C THR A 378 -1.42 -25.05 26.92
#